data_dca0f30f942173a2e80badb732eca08e
#
_entry.id   dca0f30f942173a2e80badb732eca08e
#
_cell.length_a   1.000
_cell.length_b   1.000
_cell.length_c   1.000
_cell.angle_alpha   90.00
_cell.angle_beta   90.00
_cell.angle_gamma   90.00
#
_symmetry.space_group_name_H-M   'P 1'
#
loop_
_entity.id
_entity.type
_entity.pdbx_description
1 polymer ?
#
loop_
_entity_poly.entity_id
_entity_poly.type
_entity_poly.pdbx_seq_one_letter_code
_entity_poly.pdbx_strand_id
1 'polypeptide(L)'
;MTTDFKKLSEQYKHELLDKVVPFWLEKSQDLEHGGYFTCLDREGNVFDTDKFIWLQGREVWMFATLYNKVEKRQEWLDCAIQGAEFLKKYGHDGNLNWYFSLDREGHPLVEPYNIFSYTFAVIAFGQLSIATGNQEYADIAKRTFDIVLSKVDNPKGRWNKAVPGSRALKSFALPMILCNVALEIEPLLDPAFMKQTIDTCIHEVMDVFYRPELGLIVEHLSADNELVDCFDGRLLNPGHAIEAMWFIMDLGKRLGRQDLIEKAVDIALNVANYGWDKKHGGIFYFMDRLGHPCQQLEWDQKLWWVHIETLITMIKGYQLTGRQECLEWFNRVHDYVWSHFADPEHPEWFGYLNRQGEVLLPLKGGKWKGCFHVPRGLFQCWRILEDLAQK
;
A
#
# COMPACT_ATOMS: atom_id res chain seq x y z
N MET A 1 24.54 17.44 8.31
CA MET A 1 23.52 18.32 8.95
C MET A 1 22.72 17.47 9.91
N THR A 2 22.41 17.99 11.11
CA THR A 2 21.55 17.26 12.06
C THR A 2 20.12 17.35 11.56
N THR A 3 19.43 16.23 11.44
CA THR A 3 18.03 16.17 11.00
C THR A 3 17.14 16.79 12.07
N ASP A 4 16.37 17.81 11.72
CA ASP A 4 15.41 18.46 12.63
C ASP A 4 14.07 17.71 12.57
N PHE A 5 13.92 16.71 13.45
CA PHE A 5 12.73 15.86 13.49
C PHE A 5 11.46 16.64 13.83
N LYS A 6 11.55 17.70 14.64
CA LYS A 6 10.39 18.53 14.97
C LYS A 6 9.86 19.26 13.75
N LYS A 7 10.75 19.94 13.02
CA LYS A 7 10.39 20.65 11.80
C LYS A 7 9.80 19.70 10.74
N LEU A 8 10.41 18.52 10.55
CA LEU A 8 9.90 17.52 9.63
C LEU A 8 8.53 17.00 10.08
N SER A 9 8.35 16.70 11.35
CA SER A 9 7.05 16.27 11.92
C SER A 9 5.95 17.29 11.62
N GLU A 10 6.21 18.58 11.85
CA GLU A 10 5.27 19.67 11.56
C GLU A 10 4.96 19.76 10.04
N GLN A 11 5.95 19.57 9.17
CA GLN A 11 5.79 19.58 7.72
C GLN A 11 4.88 18.44 7.24
N TYR A 12 5.13 17.20 7.69
CA TYR A 12 4.32 16.05 7.30
C TYR A 12 2.89 16.14 7.85
N LYS A 13 2.73 16.62 9.09
CA LYS A 13 1.42 16.87 9.69
C LYS A 13 0.62 17.91 8.92
N HIS A 14 1.23 19.04 8.61
CA HIS A 14 0.60 20.12 7.84
C HIS A 14 0.17 19.64 6.45
N GLU A 15 1.07 18.95 5.72
CA GLU A 15 0.76 18.43 4.40
C GLU A 15 -0.43 17.45 4.45
N LEU A 16 -0.47 16.57 5.47
CA LEU A 16 -1.57 15.63 5.64
C LEU A 16 -2.89 16.32 5.98
N LEU A 17 -2.91 17.08 7.10
CA LEU A 17 -4.16 17.52 7.72
C LEU A 17 -4.73 18.79 7.11
N ASP A 18 -3.88 19.65 6.53
CA ASP A 18 -4.30 20.94 6.00
C ASP A 18 -4.38 20.96 4.46
N LYS A 19 -3.86 19.91 3.77
CA LYS A 19 -3.89 19.83 2.31
C LYS A 19 -4.49 18.52 1.78
N VAL A 20 -3.83 17.37 2.04
CA VAL A 20 -4.18 16.09 1.40
C VAL A 20 -5.52 15.56 1.89
N VAL A 21 -5.77 15.53 3.20
CA VAL A 21 -7.05 15.06 3.76
C VAL A 21 -8.22 15.95 3.33
N PRO A 22 -8.14 17.31 3.43
CA PRO A 22 -9.20 18.17 2.92
C PRO A 22 -9.47 18.01 1.41
N PHE A 23 -8.42 17.80 0.59
CA PHE A 23 -8.59 17.55 -0.84
C PHE A 23 -9.48 16.32 -1.10
N TRP A 24 -9.16 15.18 -0.51
CA TRP A 24 -9.95 13.96 -0.70
C TRP A 24 -11.35 14.10 -0.10
N LEU A 25 -11.48 14.68 1.10
CA LEU A 25 -12.77 14.89 1.76
C LEU A 25 -13.72 15.76 0.92
N GLU A 26 -13.20 16.79 0.24
CA GLU A 26 -13.98 17.70 -0.58
C GLU A 26 -14.25 17.16 -2.00
N LYS A 27 -13.25 16.54 -2.63
CA LYS A 27 -13.27 16.24 -4.07
C LYS A 27 -13.71 14.82 -4.42
N SER A 28 -13.54 13.85 -3.51
CA SER A 28 -13.77 12.44 -3.84
C SER A 28 -15.22 11.98 -3.63
N GLN A 29 -15.99 12.57 -2.73
CA GLN A 29 -17.29 12.04 -2.36
C GLN A 29 -18.33 12.17 -3.48
N ASP A 30 -18.96 11.05 -3.89
CA ASP A 30 -20.17 11.07 -4.72
C ASP A 30 -21.39 11.10 -3.81
N LEU A 31 -21.89 12.29 -3.52
CA LEU A 31 -23.03 12.50 -2.63
C LEU A 31 -24.38 12.09 -3.27
N GLU A 32 -24.42 11.83 -4.57
CA GLU A 32 -25.62 11.41 -5.28
C GLU A 32 -25.79 9.88 -5.28
N HIS A 33 -24.71 9.14 -5.62
CA HIS A 33 -24.76 7.68 -5.75
C HIS A 33 -24.01 6.92 -4.65
N GLY A 34 -23.26 7.63 -3.81
CA GLY A 34 -22.40 7.02 -2.79
C GLY A 34 -21.03 6.59 -3.31
N GLY A 35 -20.13 6.23 -2.42
CA GLY A 35 -18.75 5.91 -2.76
C GLY A 35 -17.94 7.14 -3.17
N TYR A 36 -16.81 6.92 -3.85
CA TYR A 36 -15.84 7.98 -4.12
C TYR A 36 -15.46 8.04 -5.60
N PHE A 37 -15.27 9.27 -6.09
CA PHE A 37 -14.55 9.53 -7.32
C PHE A 37 -13.05 9.46 -7.05
N THR A 38 -12.33 8.62 -7.79
CA THR A 38 -10.87 8.53 -7.68
C THR A 38 -10.14 9.11 -8.88
N CYS A 39 -10.84 9.27 -10.02
CA CYS A 39 -10.27 9.85 -11.23
C CYS A 39 -10.37 11.38 -11.19
N LEU A 40 -9.37 12.00 -10.56
CA LEU A 40 -9.30 13.45 -10.33
C LEU A 40 -8.10 14.05 -11.08
N ASP A 41 -8.35 15.13 -11.83
CA ASP A 41 -7.30 15.90 -12.48
C ASP A 41 -6.45 16.71 -11.48
N ARG A 42 -5.56 17.56 -11.97
CA ARG A 42 -4.67 18.35 -11.11
C ARG A 42 -5.43 19.30 -10.19
N GLU A 43 -6.54 19.85 -10.64
CA GLU A 43 -7.39 20.78 -9.92
C GLU A 43 -8.41 20.07 -9.01
N GLY A 44 -8.53 18.74 -9.11
CA GLY A 44 -9.49 17.91 -8.39
C GLY A 44 -10.84 17.81 -9.08
N ASN A 45 -10.93 18.12 -10.38
CA ASN A 45 -12.14 17.87 -11.15
C ASN A 45 -12.23 16.40 -11.55
N VAL A 46 -13.44 15.84 -11.48
CA VAL A 46 -13.72 14.46 -11.89
C VAL A 46 -13.67 14.37 -13.41
N PHE A 47 -12.79 13.52 -13.94
CA PHE A 47 -12.68 13.26 -15.39
C PHE A 47 -13.19 11.88 -15.80
N ASP A 48 -13.40 10.97 -14.84
CA ASP A 48 -14.00 9.66 -15.02
C ASP A 48 -14.76 9.27 -13.76
N THR A 49 -15.89 8.60 -13.88
CA THR A 49 -16.79 8.28 -12.77
C THR A 49 -16.78 6.81 -12.38
N ASP A 50 -16.02 5.95 -13.04
CA ASP A 50 -15.87 4.54 -12.68
C ASP A 50 -15.29 4.40 -11.27
N LYS A 51 -15.85 3.47 -10.50
CA LYS A 51 -15.46 3.21 -9.11
C LYS A 51 -14.70 1.91 -8.99
N PHE A 52 -13.42 2.03 -8.62
CA PHE A 52 -12.51 0.88 -8.46
C PHE A 52 -12.58 0.39 -7.02
N ILE A 53 -13.08 -0.82 -6.80
CA ILE A 53 -13.44 -1.34 -5.47
C ILE A 53 -12.25 -1.31 -4.49
N TRP A 54 -11.06 -1.66 -4.95
CA TRP A 54 -9.86 -1.61 -4.11
C TRP A 54 -9.49 -0.18 -3.65
N LEU A 55 -9.79 0.85 -4.47
CA LEU A 55 -9.59 2.25 -4.08
C LEU A 55 -10.72 2.76 -3.17
N GLN A 56 -11.96 2.31 -3.40
CA GLN A 56 -13.06 2.58 -2.46
C GLN A 56 -12.72 2.07 -1.06
N GLY A 57 -12.25 0.82 -0.95
CA GLY A 57 -11.84 0.23 0.33
C GLY A 57 -10.68 0.98 0.97
N ARG A 58 -9.69 1.41 0.19
CA ARG A 58 -8.55 2.20 0.65
C ARG A 58 -8.96 3.52 1.28
N GLU A 59 -9.91 4.22 0.67
CA GLU A 59 -10.39 5.51 1.17
C GLU A 59 -11.25 5.36 2.43
N VAL A 60 -12.13 4.35 2.49
CA VAL A 60 -12.84 3.99 3.74
C VAL A 60 -11.84 3.71 4.86
N TRP A 61 -10.82 2.89 4.60
CA TRP A 61 -9.78 2.58 5.58
C TRP A 61 -9.06 3.84 6.06
N MET A 62 -8.71 4.75 5.15
CA MET A 62 -7.95 5.94 5.48
C MET A 62 -8.75 6.86 6.41
N PHE A 63 -10.00 7.20 6.08
CA PHE A 63 -10.84 8.05 6.90
C PHE A 63 -11.21 7.41 8.24
N ALA A 64 -11.48 6.10 8.27
CA ALA A 64 -11.69 5.36 9.52
C ALA A 64 -10.43 5.34 10.40
N THR A 65 -9.24 5.23 9.79
CA THR A 65 -7.95 5.27 10.50
C THR A 65 -7.67 6.65 11.08
N LEU A 66 -7.92 7.72 10.32
CA LEU A 66 -7.80 9.09 10.82
C LEU A 66 -8.72 9.32 12.02
N TYR A 67 -9.96 8.89 11.93
CA TYR A 67 -10.92 8.96 13.04
C TYR A 67 -10.45 8.16 14.26
N ASN A 68 -9.91 6.95 14.06
CA ASN A 68 -9.49 6.09 15.15
C ASN A 68 -8.18 6.55 15.82
N LYS A 69 -7.22 7.06 15.04
CA LYS A 69 -5.82 7.22 15.46
C LYS A 69 -5.35 8.68 15.54
N VAL A 70 -6.09 9.64 14.97
CA VAL A 70 -5.72 11.05 14.96
C VAL A 70 -6.69 11.88 15.79
N GLU A 71 -7.94 12.01 15.32
CA GLU A 71 -8.95 12.83 15.99
C GLU A 71 -10.36 12.31 15.66
N LYS A 72 -11.28 12.35 16.63
CA LYS A 72 -12.67 11.91 16.49
C LYS A 72 -13.53 12.95 15.74
N ARG A 73 -13.14 13.30 14.50
CA ARG A 73 -13.91 14.21 13.64
C ARG A 73 -15.06 13.47 12.98
N GLN A 74 -16.27 13.94 13.22
CA GLN A 74 -17.49 13.31 12.68
C GLN A 74 -17.48 13.27 11.14
N GLU A 75 -16.97 14.31 10.50
CA GLU A 75 -16.86 14.39 9.03
C GLU A 75 -16.02 13.27 8.42
N TRP A 76 -14.96 12.81 9.11
CA TRP A 76 -14.16 11.68 8.66
C TRP A 76 -14.90 10.34 8.82
N LEU A 77 -15.62 10.20 9.93
CA LEU A 77 -16.45 9.01 10.15
C LEU A 77 -17.60 8.92 9.14
N ASP A 78 -18.28 10.03 8.87
CA ASP A 78 -19.38 10.09 7.91
C ASP A 78 -18.89 9.77 6.50
N CYS A 79 -17.73 10.31 6.10
CA CYS A 79 -17.09 9.98 4.84
C CYS A 79 -16.79 8.48 4.72
N ALA A 80 -16.18 7.88 5.76
CA ALA A 80 -15.89 6.44 5.78
C ALA A 80 -17.17 5.57 5.71
N ILE A 81 -18.21 5.94 6.46
CA ILE A 81 -19.50 5.23 6.43
C ILE A 81 -20.14 5.30 5.05
N GLN A 82 -20.15 6.48 4.43
CA GLN A 82 -20.73 6.68 3.09
C GLN A 82 -20.08 5.75 2.04
N GLY A 83 -18.75 5.64 2.04
CA GLY A 83 -18.05 4.72 1.15
C GLY A 83 -18.29 3.25 1.49
N ALA A 84 -18.33 2.90 2.77
CA ALA A 84 -18.58 1.53 3.21
C ALA A 84 -20.00 1.06 2.87
N GLU A 85 -21.02 1.91 3.02
CA GLU A 85 -22.39 1.57 2.63
C GLU A 85 -22.52 1.37 1.11
N PHE A 86 -21.81 2.17 0.30
CA PHE A 86 -21.73 1.93 -1.14
C PHE A 86 -21.07 0.56 -1.44
N LEU A 87 -19.95 0.27 -0.83
CA LEU A 87 -19.26 -1.03 -0.97
C LEU A 87 -20.12 -2.21 -0.55
N LYS A 88 -20.80 -2.09 0.60
CA LYS A 88 -21.71 -3.14 1.12
C LYS A 88 -22.85 -3.42 0.17
N LYS A 89 -23.40 -2.40 -0.47
CA LYS A 89 -24.58 -2.51 -1.34
C LYS A 89 -24.22 -2.99 -2.75
N TYR A 90 -23.11 -2.51 -3.31
CA TYR A 90 -22.80 -2.67 -4.73
C TYR A 90 -21.46 -3.36 -5.02
N GLY A 91 -20.52 -3.35 -4.07
CA GLY A 91 -19.14 -3.75 -4.27
C GLY A 91 -18.90 -5.24 -4.54
N HIS A 92 -19.92 -6.10 -4.33
CA HIS A 92 -19.80 -7.55 -4.45
C HIS A 92 -21.09 -8.22 -4.92
N ASP A 93 -21.01 -9.50 -5.29
CA ASP A 93 -22.11 -10.31 -5.84
C ASP A 93 -23.12 -10.86 -4.80
N GLY A 94 -23.13 -10.33 -3.60
CA GLY A 94 -23.93 -10.86 -2.45
C GLY A 94 -23.22 -11.96 -1.66
N ASN A 95 -22.20 -12.62 -2.21
CA ASN A 95 -21.39 -13.66 -1.56
C ASN A 95 -20.00 -13.15 -1.16
N LEU A 96 -19.77 -11.84 -1.13
CA LEU A 96 -18.48 -11.19 -0.87
C LEU A 96 -17.39 -11.53 -1.92
N ASN A 97 -17.79 -11.86 -3.15
CA ASN A 97 -16.88 -11.80 -4.28
C ASN A 97 -16.82 -10.37 -4.78
N TRP A 98 -15.75 -9.68 -4.41
CA TRP A 98 -15.59 -8.24 -4.64
C TRP A 98 -15.23 -7.95 -6.07
N TYR A 99 -16.04 -7.16 -6.78
CA TYR A 99 -15.78 -6.71 -8.15
C TYR A 99 -14.47 -5.93 -8.24
N PHE A 100 -13.95 -5.77 -9.45
CA PHE A 100 -12.79 -4.89 -9.66
C PHE A 100 -13.24 -3.44 -9.84
N SER A 101 -14.25 -3.21 -10.69
CA SER A 101 -14.82 -1.89 -10.91
C SER A 101 -16.33 -1.91 -11.18
N LEU A 102 -16.96 -0.81 -10.86
CA LEU A 102 -18.37 -0.50 -11.10
C LEU A 102 -18.46 0.79 -11.87
N ASP A 103 -19.61 1.03 -12.54
CA ASP A 103 -19.97 2.37 -12.99
C ASP A 103 -20.33 3.30 -11.80
N ARG A 104 -20.64 4.55 -12.08
CA ARG A 104 -20.99 5.53 -11.04
C ARG A 104 -22.16 5.09 -10.17
N GLU A 105 -23.16 4.44 -10.77
CA GLU A 105 -24.42 4.04 -10.13
C GLU A 105 -24.30 2.72 -9.35
N GLY A 106 -23.18 1.99 -9.51
CA GLY A 106 -22.92 0.73 -8.81
C GLY A 106 -23.18 -0.53 -9.66
N HIS A 107 -23.35 -0.41 -10.98
CA HIS A 107 -23.45 -1.59 -11.83
C HIS A 107 -22.06 -2.18 -12.12
N PRO A 108 -21.89 -3.51 -12.03
CA PRO A 108 -20.60 -4.16 -12.24
C PRO A 108 -20.10 -4.00 -13.69
N LEU A 109 -18.87 -3.52 -13.82
CA LEU A 109 -18.14 -3.42 -15.10
C LEU A 109 -17.12 -4.52 -15.27
N VAL A 110 -16.40 -4.85 -14.20
CA VAL A 110 -15.31 -5.83 -14.24
C VAL A 110 -15.41 -6.81 -13.10
N GLU A 111 -15.31 -8.09 -13.46
CA GLU A 111 -15.43 -9.27 -12.59
C GLU A 111 -14.42 -9.29 -11.42
N PRO A 112 -14.69 -10.08 -10.35
CA PRO A 112 -13.83 -10.20 -9.16
C PRO A 112 -12.53 -10.99 -9.41
N TYR A 113 -11.70 -10.56 -10.34
CA TYR A 113 -10.44 -11.24 -10.67
C TYR A 113 -9.24 -10.77 -9.83
N ASN A 114 -9.41 -9.65 -9.11
CA ASN A 114 -8.32 -9.00 -8.40
C ASN A 114 -8.46 -9.20 -6.89
N ILE A 115 -7.54 -9.97 -6.31
CA ILE A 115 -7.53 -10.26 -4.88
C ILE A 115 -7.39 -9.01 -4.00
N PHE A 116 -6.82 -7.93 -4.52
CA PHE A 116 -6.67 -6.68 -3.77
C PHE A 116 -8.01 -5.99 -3.50
N SER A 117 -9.06 -6.19 -4.32
CA SER A 117 -10.41 -5.73 -3.96
C SER A 117 -10.88 -6.34 -2.64
N TYR A 118 -10.56 -7.61 -2.40
CA TYR A 118 -10.88 -8.31 -1.16
C TYR A 118 -10.03 -7.80 0.01
N THR A 119 -8.71 -7.71 -0.14
CA THR A 119 -7.82 -7.31 0.97
C THR A 119 -8.10 -5.90 1.45
N PHE A 120 -8.42 -4.98 0.54
CA PHE A 120 -8.80 -3.62 0.92
C PHE A 120 -10.22 -3.51 1.48
N ALA A 121 -11.15 -4.38 1.10
CA ALA A 121 -12.44 -4.52 1.79
C ALA A 121 -12.23 -5.01 3.24
N VAL A 122 -11.35 -6.00 3.46
CA VAL A 122 -11.03 -6.49 4.81
C VAL A 122 -10.58 -5.36 5.73
N ILE A 123 -9.57 -4.59 5.34
CA ILE A 123 -9.04 -3.53 6.21
C ILE A 123 -10.01 -2.36 6.35
N ALA A 124 -10.76 -2.03 5.30
CA ALA A 124 -11.78 -0.99 5.33
C ALA A 124 -12.86 -1.28 6.37
N PHE A 125 -13.52 -2.40 6.23
CA PHE A 125 -14.58 -2.83 7.16
C PHE A 125 -14.03 -3.14 8.56
N GLY A 126 -12.79 -3.64 8.65
CA GLY A 126 -12.09 -3.85 9.90
C GLY A 126 -11.89 -2.56 10.69
N GLN A 127 -11.30 -1.53 10.09
CA GLN A 127 -11.09 -0.24 10.75
C GLN A 127 -12.40 0.50 11.02
N LEU A 128 -13.38 0.39 10.13
CA LEU A 128 -14.68 1.01 10.34
C LEU A 128 -15.47 0.33 11.46
N SER A 129 -15.36 -0.99 11.63
CA SER A 129 -15.98 -1.69 12.75
C SER A 129 -15.41 -1.22 14.11
N ILE A 130 -14.11 -0.94 14.17
CA ILE A 130 -13.47 -0.38 15.37
C ILE A 130 -13.97 1.06 15.63
N ALA A 131 -14.16 1.85 14.58
CA ALA A 131 -14.63 3.23 14.70
C ALA A 131 -16.08 3.34 15.19
N THR A 132 -16.94 2.40 14.75
CA THR A 132 -18.39 2.46 14.97
C THR A 132 -18.92 1.49 16.02
N GLY A 133 -18.17 0.42 16.34
CA GLY A 133 -18.67 -0.71 17.12
C GLY A 133 -19.70 -1.59 16.36
N ASN A 134 -19.89 -1.37 15.05
CA ASN A 134 -20.87 -2.10 14.26
C ASN A 134 -20.39 -3.51 13.93
N GLN A 135 -21.14 -4.51 14.45
CA GLN A 135 -20.83 -5.92 14.26
C GLN A 135 -20.96 -6.39 12.80
N GLU A 136 -21.88 -5.82 12.02
CA GLU A 136 -22.03 -6.16 10.61
C GLU A 136 -20.75 -5.87 9.82
N TYR A 137 -20.08 -4.74 10.08
CA TYR A 137 -18.80 -4.43 9.45
C TYR A 137 -17.70 -5.40 9.87
N ALA A 138 -17.65 -5.77 11.14
CA ALA A 138 -16.71 -6.78 11.62
C ALA A 138 -16.92 -8.15 10.94
N ASP A 139 -18.16 -8.56 10.74
CA ASP A 139 -18.52 -9.82 10.09
C ASP A 139 -18.17 -9.81 8.59
N ILE A 140 -18.39 -8.70 7.90
CA ILE A 140 -17.95 -8.52 6.50
C ILE A 140 -16.42 -8.66 6.40
N ALA A 141 -15.69 -7.99 7.28
CA ALA A 141 -14.23 -8.06 7.31
C ALA A 141 -13.72 -9.48 7.52
N LYS A 142 -14.23 -10.20 8.54
CA LYS A 142 -13.84 -11.58 8.87
C LYS A 142 -14.14 -12.55 7.73
N ARG A 143 -15.38 -12.54 7.23
CA ARG A 143 -15.79 -13.43 6.13
C ARG A 143 -15.00 -13.16 4.85
N THR A 144 -14.72 -11.90 4.55
CA THR A 144 -13.87 -11.54 3.39
C THR A 144 -12.44 -12.04 3.61
N PHE A 145 -11.91 -11.95 4.83
CA PHE A 145 -10.57 -12.46 5.15
C PHE A 145 -10.48 -13.98 4.96
N ASP A 146 -11.48 -14.74 5.43
CA ASP A 146 -11.56 -16.19 5.20
C ASP A 146 -11.56 -16.53 3.70
N ILE A 147 -12.27 -15.75 2.89
CA ILE A 147 -12.26 -15.88 1.42
C ILE A 147 -10.86 -15.59 0.85
N VAL A 148 -10.17 -14.55 1.32
CA VAL A 148 -8.80 -14.25 0.89
C VAL A 148 -7.88 -15.44 1.17
N LEU A 149 -7.91 -15.98 2.38
CA LEU A 149 -7.08 -17.13 2.75
C LEU A 149 -7.40 -18.38 1.92
N SER A 150 -8.68 -18.62 1.59
CA SER A 150 -9.07 -19.72 0.70
C SER A 150 -8.59 -19.58 -0.74
N LYS A 151 -8.15 -18.38 -1.15
CA LYS A 151 -7.69 -18.06 -2.52
C LYS A 151 -6.16 -17.94 -2.65
N VAL A 152 -5.39 -18.21 -1.60
CA VAL A 152 -3.93 -18.00 -1.62
C VAL A 152 -3.24 -18.73 -2.78
N ASP A 153 -3.62 -19.98 -3.07
CA ASP A 153 -3.03 -20.75 -4.15
C ASP A 153 -3.54 -20.39 -5.55
N ASN A 154 -4.71 -19.74 -5.63
CA ASN A 154 -5.29 -19.30 -6.90
C ASN A 154 -6.04 -17.97 -6.72
N PRO A 155 -5.32 -16.84 -6.56
CA PRO A 155 -5.92 -15.54 -6.25
C PRO A 155 -6.91 -15.04 -7.30
N LYS A 156 -6.74 -15.45 -8.57
CA LYS A 156 -7.64 -15.08 -9.67
C LYS A 156 -8.84 -16.03 -9.82
N GLY A 157 -8.82 -17.21 -9.17
CA GLY A 157 -9.88 -18.19 -9.28
C GLY A 157 -10.21 -18.57 -10.74
N ARG A 158 -11.49 -18.59 -11.08
CA ARG A 158 -11.96 -18.90 -12.45
C ARG A 158 -11.52 -17.89 -13.52
N TRP A 159 -11.08 -16.71 -13.14
CA TRP A 159 -10.56 -15.67 -14.07
C TRP A 159 -9.06 -15.79 -14.33
N ASN A 160 -8.41 -16.84 -13.82
CA ASN A 160 -7.01 -17.13 -14.14
C ASN A 160 -6.89 -17.50 -15.62
N LYS A 161 -6.05 -16.76 -16.36
CA LYS A 161 -5.80 -16.98 -17.80
C LYS A 161 -4.69 -17.99 -18.06
N ALA A 162 -4.01 -18.49 -17.04
CA ALA A 162 -2.96 -19.49 -17.20
C ALA A 162 -3.56 -20.82 -17.67
N VAL A 163 -2.88 -21.47 -18.61
CA VAL A 163 -3.26 -22.81 -19.07
C VAL A 163 -2.97 -23.82 -17.94
N PRO A 164 -3.93 -24.64 -17.49
CA PRO A 164 -3.68 -25.67 -16.48
C PRO A 164 -2.50 -26.57 -16.85
N GLY A 165 -1.61 -26.83 -15.89
CA GLY A 165 -0.39 -27.64 -16.12
C GLY A 165 0.75 -26.93 -16.86
N SER A 166 0.58 -25.65 -17.24
CA SER A 166 1.68 -24.85 -17.75
C SER A 166 2.58 -24.37 -16.60
N ARG A 167 3.65 -23.61 -16.94
CA ARG A 167 4.55 -23.02 -15.93
C ARG A 167 3.79 -22.07 -15.00
N ALA A 168 3.42 -22.56 -13.83
CA ALA A 168 2.81 -21.76 -12.78
C ALA A 168 3.88 -20.93 -12.05
N LEU A 169 3.56 -19.67 -11.77
CA LEU A 169 4.40 -18.80 -10.96
C LEU A 169 3.63 -18.36 -9.71
N LYS A 170 4.26 -18.49 -8.54
CA LYS A 170 3.82 -17.85 -7.31
C LYS A 170 4.15 -16.37 -7.38
N SER A 171 3.27 -15.51 -6.83
CA SER A 171 3.48 -14.06 -6.78
C SER A 171 3.71 -13.59 -5.36
N PHE A 172 4.67 -12.70 -5.17
CA PHE A 172 4.99 -12.05 -3.89
C PHE A 172 3.88 -11.12 -3.38
N ALA A 173 3.11 -10.53 -4.28
CA ALA A 173 2.17 -9.46 -3.94
C ALA A 173 1.14 -9.84 -2.87
N LEU A 174 0.62 -11.07 -2.87
CA LEU A 174 -0.36 -11.51 -1.87
C LEU A 174 0.27 -11.80 -0.50
N PRO A 175 1.35 -12.58 -0.36
CA PRO A 175 2.07 -12.73 0.92
C PRO A 175 2.47 -11.39 1.54
N MET A 176 2.94 -10.45 0.74
CA MET A 176 3.30 -9.10 1.17
C MET A 176 2.11 -8.39 1.82
N ILE A 177 0.99 -8.26 1.11
CA ILE A 177 -0.16 -7.50 1.62
C ILE A 177 -0.82 -8.18 2.82
N LEU A 178 -0.76 -9.50 2.91
CA LEU A 178 -1.29 -10.25 4.06
C LEU A 178 -0.57 -9.90 5.37
N CYS A 179 0.72 -9.54 5.34
CA CYS A 179 1.43 -9.06 6.52
C CYS A 179 0.75 -7.80 7.11
N ASN A 180 0.34 -6.87 6.25
CA ASN A 180 -0.36 -5.66 6.69
C ASN A 180 -1.81 -5.96 7.10
N VAL A 181 -2.54 -6.73 6.29
CA VAL A 181 -3.93 -7.10 6.58
C VAL A 181 -4.02 -7.81 7.93
N ALA A 182 -3.09 -8.72 8.25
CA ALA A 182 -3.06 -9.42 9.51
C ALA A 182 -2.99 -8.46 10.71
N LEU A 183 -2.14 -7.43 10.65
CA LEU A 183 -2.06 -6.39 11.70
C LEU A 183 -3.34 -5.56 11.82
N GLU A 184 -3.95 -5.21 10.69
CA GLU A 184 -5.14 -4.37 10.66
C GLU A 184 -6.40 -5.08 11.17
N ILE A 185 -6.50 -6.42 10.98
CA ILE A 185 -7.67 -7.21 11.39
C ILE A 185 -7.46 -7.97 12.71
N GLU A 186 -6.24 -8.00 13.24
CA GLU A 186 -5.89 -8.73 14.47
C GLU A 186 -6.91 -8.53 15.61
N PRO A 187 -7.39 -7.30 15.91
CA PRO A 187 -8.34 -7.10 17.01
C PRO A 187 -9.69 -7.80 16.84
N LEU A 188 -10.00 -8.27 15.65
CA LEU A 188 -11.29 -8.90 15.34
C LEU A 188 -11.26 -10.42 15.32
N LEU A 189 -10.07 -11.04 15.39
CA LEU A 189 -9.87 -12.47 15.16
C LEU A 189 -9.35 -13.18 16.42
N ASP A 190 -9.48 -14.52 16.41
CA ASP A 190 -8.93 -15.38 17.47
C ASP A 190 -7.40 -15.26 17.54
N PRO A 191 -6.80 -15.08 18.73
CA PRO A 191 -5.35 -14.87 18.88
C PRO A 191 -4.49 -16.04 18.38
N ALA A 192 -4.95 -17.30 18.52
CA ALA A 192 -4.19 -18.46 18.07
C ALA A 192 -4.19 -18.55 16.55
N PHE A 193 -5.34 -18.30 15.92
CA PHE A 193 -5.47 -18.20 14.47
C PHE A 193 -4.61 -17.06 13.91
N MET A 194 -4.61 -15.89 14.55
CA MET A 194 -3.79 -14.76 14.13
C MET A 194 -2.30 -15.05 14.25
N LYS A 195 -1.87 -15.72 15.33
CA LYS A 195 -0.47 -16.13 15.46
C LYS A 195 -0.03 -17.00 14.29
N GLN A 196 -0.82 -18.03 13.95
CA GLN A 196 -0.50 -18.90 12.81
C GLN A 196 -0.45 -18.13 11.49
N THR A 197 -1.40 -17.21 11.25
CA THR A 197 -1.44 -16.39 10.05
C THR A 197 -0.19 -15.50 9.95
N ILE A 198 0.19 -14.84 11.02
CA ILE A 198 1.38 -13.99 11.09
C ILE A 198 2.66 -14.82 10.85
N ASP A 199 2.80 -15.98 11.49
CA ASP A 199 3.95 -16.85 11.30
C ASP A 199 4.06 -17.29 9.83
N THR A 200 2.94 -17.63 9.18
CA THR A 200 2.89 -17.97 7.74
C THR A 200 3.30 -16.79 6.86
N CYS A 201 2.78 -15.58 7.12
CA CYS A 201 3.13 -14.38 6.36
C CYS A 201 4.63 -14.06 6.46
N ILE A 202 5.20 -14.13 7.68
CA ILE A 202 6.64 -13.90 7.88
C ILE A 202 7.46 -14.94 7.12
N HIS A 203 7.09 -16.22 7.21
CA HIS A 203 7.78 -17.29 6.50
C HIS A 203 7.77 -17.06 4.98
N GLU A 204 6.61 -16.78 4.39
CA GLU A 204 6.51 -16.54 2.94
C GLU A 204 7.40 -15.36 2.50
N VAL A 205 7.35 -14.23 3.22
CA VAL A 205 8.13 -13.05 2.86
C VAL A 205 9.63 -13.24 3.10
N MET A 206 10.03 -13.75 4.28
CA MET A 206 11.40 -13.71 4.76
C MET A 206 12.23 -14.95 4.47
N ASP A 207 11.57 -16.09 4.15
CA ASP A 207 12.27 -17.35 3.91
C ASP A 207 11.97 -17.90 2.50
N VAL A 208 10.79 -17.60 1.91
CA VAL A 208 10.46 -18.07 0.56
C VAL A 208 10.84 -17.04 -0.51
N PHE A 209 10.34 -15.81 -0.43
CA PHE A 209 10.56 -14.78 -1.47
C PHE A 209 11.87 -14.00 -1.29
N TYR A 210 12.40 -13.87 -0.09
CA TYR A 210 13.72 -13.30 0.11
C TYR A 210 14.80 -14.29 -0.33
N ARG A 211 15.72 -13.84 -1.16
CA ARG A 211 16.86 -14.63 -1.68
C ARG A 211 18.16 -14.10 -1.11
N PRO A 212 18.72 -14.76 -0.06
CA PRO A 212 19.94 -14.29 0.59
C PRO A 212 21.13 -14.19 -0.37
N GLU A 213 21.23 -15.11 -1.33
CA GLU A 213 22.27 -15.14 -2.36
C GLU A 213 22.25 -13.93 -3.30
N LEU A 214 21.08 -13.28 -3.43
CA LEU A 214 20.89 -12.04 -4.19
C LEU A 214 20.84 -10.81 -3.28
N GLY A 215 20.51 -11.00 -2.01
CA GLY A 215 20.17 -9.93 -1.07
C GLY A 215 18.88 -9.20 -1.42
N LEU A 216 17.98 -9.82 -2.21
CA LEU A 216 16.77 -9.22 -2.77
C LEU A 216 15.54 -10.06 -2.51
N ILE A 217 14.37 -9.41 -2.57
CA ILE A 217 13.08 -10.08 -2.66
C ILE A 217 12.68 -10.13 -4.14
N VAL A 218 12.23 -11.31 -4.59
CA VAL A 218 11.78 -11.53 -5.98
C VAL A 218 10.27 -11.49 -6.08
N GLU A 219 9.73 -11.05 -7.23
CA GLU A 219 8.28 -10.95 -7.45
C GLU A 219 7.62 -12.28 -7.78
N HIS A 220 8.37 -13.20 -8.39
CA HIS A 220 7.83 -14.48 -8.81
C HIS A 220 8.81 -15.63 -8.59
N LEU A 221 8.24 -16.77 -8.20
CA LEU A 221 8.93 -18.05 -8.06
C LEU A 221 8.15 -19.16 -8.76
N SER A 222 8.81 -20.29 -9.05
CA SER A 222 8.10 -21.50 -9.47
C SER A 222 7.20 -22.04 -8.34
N ALA A 223 6.36 -23.01 -8.66
CA ALA A 223 5.57 -23.72 -7.65
C ALA A 223 6.44 -24.38 -6.56
N ASP A 224 7.67 -24.76 -6.92
CA ASP A 224 8.65 -25.40 -6.02
C ASP A 224 9.58 -24.39 -5.34
N ASN A 225 9.23 -23.11 -5.38
CA ASN A 225 10.00 -21.99 -4.80
C ASN A 225 11.36 -21.73 -5.45
N GLU A 226 11.57 -22.12 -6.70
CA GLU A 226 12.82 -21.91 -7.42
C GLU A 226 12.80 -20.63 -8.26
N LEU A 227 13.98 -20.03 -8.49
CA LEU A 227 14.14 -18.92 -9.41
C LEU A 227 13.89 -19.38 -10.84
N VAL A 228 13.09 -18.62 -11.58
CA VAL A 228 12.74 -18.93 -12.97
C VAL A 228 13.42 -17.93 -13.91
N ASP A 229 14.06 -18.43 -14.97
CA ASP A 229 14.66 -17.60 -16.00
C ASP A 229 13.67 -17.33 -17.14
N CYS A 230 12.80 -16.35 -16.90
CA CYS A 230 11.86 -15.78 -17.86
C CYS A 230 11.54 -14.34 -17.47
N PHE A 231 10.86 -13.57 -18.31
CA PHE A 231 10.52 -12.17 -18.02
C PHE A 231 9.87 -11.99 -16.64
N ASP A 232 8.81 -12.74 -16.34
CA ASP A 232 8.10 -12.62 -15.06
C ASP A 232 8.96 -13.12 -13.89
N GLY A 233 9.69 -14.23 -14.06
CA GLY A 233 10.55 -14.81 -13.02
C GLY A 233 11.82 -14.00 -12.73
N ARG A 234 12.21 -13.07 -13.61
CA ARG A 234 13.32 -12.15 -13.37
C ARG A 234 12.87 -10.78 -12.87
N LEU A 235 11.57 -10.51 -12.90
CA LEU A 235 11.02 -9.23 -12.51
C LEU A 235 11.32 -8.94 -11.04
N LEU A 236 11.76 -7.71 -10.77
CA LEU A 236 11.90 -7.12 -9.44
C LEU A 236 11.02 -5.88 -9.37
N ASN A 237 10.35 -5.70 -8.24
CA ASN A 237 9.65 -4.47 -7.89
C ASN A 237 10.24 -3.93 -6.58
N PRO A 238 11.20 -2.99 -6.66
CA PRO A 238 11.81 -2.42 -5.46
C PRO A 238 10.79 -1.84 -4.47
N GLY A 239 9.70 -1.25 -4.99
CA GLY A 239 8.63 -0.69 -4.16
C GLY A 239 7.94 -1.73 -3.29
N HIS A 240 7.53 -2.87 -3.86
CA HIS A 240 6.93 -3.97 -3.10
C HIS A 240 7.88 -4.53 -2.04
N ALA A 241 9.14 -4.75 -2.43
CA ALA A 241 10.14 -5.27 -1.50
C ALA A 241 10.37 -4.33 -0.32
N ILE A 242 10.46 -3.02 -0.57
CA ILE A 242 10.65 -2.01 0.48
C ILE A 242 9.38 -1.88 1.35
N GLU A 243 8.21 -1.82 0.74
CA GLU A 243 6.93 -1.76 1.48
C GLU A 243 6.76 -2.96 2.40
N ALA A 244 7.05 -4.17 1.92
CA ALA A 244 7.00 -5.38 2.73
C ALA A 244 7.89 -5.28 3.98
N MET A 245 9.04 -4.63 3.90
CA MET A 245 9.96 -4.56 5.04
C MET A 245 9.40 -3.75 6.20
N TRP A 246 8.65 -2.68 5.98
CA TRP A 246 8.02 -2.02 7.12
C TRP A 246 6.83 -2.81 7.68
N PHE A 247 6.13 -3.62 6.87
CA PHE A 247 5.15 -4.58 7.40
C PHE A 247 5.83 -5.60 8.32
N ILE A 248 6.97 -6.15 7.89
CA ILE A 248 7.77 -7.09 8.69
C ILE A 248 8.32 -6.43 9.97
N MET A 249 8.76 -5.16 9.90
CA MET A 249 9.19 -4.42 11.09
C MET A 249 8.05 -4.26 12.11
N ASP A 250 6.82 -3.99 11.66
CA ASP A 250 5.65 -3.89 12.54
C ASP A 250 5.29 -5.26 13.15
N LEU A 251 5.35 -6.33 12.36
CA LEU A 251 5.20 -7.70 12.88
C LEU A 251 6.31 -8.05 13.88
N GLY A 252 7.56 -7.71 13.59
CA GLY A 252 8.70 -7.89 14.48
C GLY A 252 8.51 -7.15 15.81
N LYS A 253 8.07 -5.89 15.75
CA LYS A 253 7.74 -5.10 16.94
C LYS A 253 6.58 -5.74 17.74
N ARG A 254 5.53 -6.17 17.06
CA ARG A 254 4.38 -6.86 17.66
C ARG A 254 4.77 -8.15 18.39
N LEU A 255 5.73 -8.89 17.86
CA LEU A 255 6.21 -10.16 18.38
C LEU A 255 7.42 -10.03 19.35
N GLY A 256 7.97 -8.82 19.53
CA GLY A 256 9.20 -8.62 20.31
C GLY A 256 10.45 -9.23 19.66
N ARG A 257 10.47 -9.40 18.32
CA ARG A 257 11.53 -10.02 17.55
C ARG A 257 12.46 -8.98 16.91
N GLN A 258 13.45 -8.55 17.67
CA GLN A 258 14.45 -7.58 17.20
C GLN A 258 15.28 -8.14 16.02
N ASP A 259 15.57 -9.45 16.03
CA ASP A 259 16.27 -10.13 14.93
C ASP A 259 15.55 -9.98 13.58
N LEU A 260 14.22 -10.05 13.59
CA LEU A 260 13.39 -9.87 12.40
C LEU A 260 13.41 -8.43 11.91
N ILE A 261 13.39 -7.46 12.84
CA ILE A 261 13.47 -6.03 12.53
C ILE A 261 14.81 -5.71 11.86
N GLU A 262 15.94 -6.17 12.45
CA GLU A 262 17.26 -5.94 11.89
C GLU A 262 17.41 -6.53 10.49
N LYS A 263 16.95 -7.78 10.29
CA LYS A 263 16.96 -8.43 8.97
C LYS A 263 16.11 -7.65 7.95
N ALA A 264 14.94 -7.16 8.34
CA ALA A 264 14.08 -6.34 7.47
C ALA A 264 14.75 -5.01 7.08
N VAL A 265 15.46 -4.37 8.01
CA VAL A 265 16.23 -3.15 7.75
C VAL A 265 17.38 -3.43 6.76
N ASP A 266 18.13 -4.52 6.94
CA ASP A 266 19.20 -4.91 6.01
C ASP A 266 18.68 -5.10 4.58
N ILE A 267 17.56 -5.81 4.43
CA ILE A 267 16.93 -6.04 3.13
C ILE A 267 16.46 -4.71 2.53
N ALA A 268 15.78 -3.86 3.31
CA ALA A 268 15.28 -2.56 2.84
C ALA A 268 16.41 -1.66 2.32
N LEU A 269 17.51 -1.56 3.06
CA LEU A 269 18.68 -0.77 2.66
C LEU A 269 19.32 -1.31 1.37
N ASN A 270 19.45 -2.63 1.26
CA ASN A 270 19.99 -3.25 0.06
C ASN A 270 19.10 -3.01 -1.17
N VAL A 271 17.79 -3.22 -1.03
CA VAL A 271 16.82 -2.99 -2.13
C VAL A 271 16.78 -1.51 -2.53
N ALA A 272 16.79 -0.58 -1.58
CA ALA A 272 16.83 0.84 -1.86
C ALA A 272 18.10 1.23 -2.64
N ASN A 273 19.27 0.71 -2.24
CA ASN A 273 20.51 0.95 -2.96
C ASN A 273 20.53 0.33 -4.36
N TYR A 274 19.95 -0.87 -4.51
CA TYR A 274 19.82 -1.56 -5.80
C TYR A 274 18.85 -0.84 -6.74
N GLY A 275 17.69 -0.38 -6.22
CA GLY A 275 16.61 0.24 -6.99
C GLY A 275 16.82 1.72 -7.31
N TRP A 276 17.79 2.39 -6.70
CA TRP A 276 18.02 3.83 -6.88
C TRP A 276 18.62 4.17 -8.24
N ASP A 277 17.99 5.06 -9.00
CA ASP A 277 18.54 5.60 -10.24
C ASP A 277 19.70 6.57 -9.92
N LYS A 278 20.94 6.10 -10.10
CA LYS A 278 22.16 6.88 -9.81
C LYS A 278 22.33 8.10 -10.71
N LYS A 279 21.61 8.15 -11.85
CA LYS A 279 21.73 9.25 -12.83
C LYS A 279 20.72 10.35 -12.58
N HIS A 280 19.48 10.00 -12.28
CA HIS A 280 18.36 10.95 -12.19
C HIS A 280 17.72 11.04 -10.82
N GLY A 281 18.15 10.17 -9.88
CA GLY A 281 17.49 10.02 -8.59
C GLY A 281 16.16 9.24 -8.68
N GLY A 282 15.57 9.01 -7.53
CA GLY A 282 14.34 8.22 -7.41
C GLY A 282 14.58 6.73 -7.61
N ILE A 283 13.56 5.94 -7.25
CA ILE A 283 13.61 4.47 -7.31
C ILE A 283 12.89 4.01 -8.58
N PHE A 284 13.48 3.08 -9.32
CA PHE A 284 12.85 2.45 -10.48
C PHE A 284 11.60 1.69 -10.07
N TYR A 285 10.59 1.70 -10.95
CA TYR A 285 9.38 0.93 -10.71
C TYR A 285 9.63 -0.57 -10.84
N PHE A 286 10.23 -0.99 -11.96
CA PHE A 286 10.61 -2.38 -12.19
C PHE A 286 12.06 -2.52 -12.61
N MET A 287 12.64 -3.69 -12.31
CA MET A 287 13.98 -4.06 -12.72
C MET A 287 14.03 -5.53 -13.12
N ASP A 288 15.01 -5.93 -13.90
CA ASP A 288 15.32 -7.33 -14.20
C ASP A 288 16.51 -7.78 -13.36
N ARG A 289 16.40 -8.91 -12.63
CA ARG A 289 17.46 -9.37 -11.69
C ARG A 289 18.77 -9.77 -12.37
N LEU A 290 18.75 -10.06 -13.68
CA LEU A 290 19.93 -10.37 -14.48
C LEU A 290 20.40 -9.20 -15.35
N GLY A 291 19.74 -8.04 -15.25
CA GLY A 291 20.08 -6.84 -16.01
C GLY A 291 19.62 -6.87 -17.48
N HIS A 292 18.72 -7.77 -17.84
CA HIS A 292 18.09 -7.74 -19.16
C HIS A 292 17.09 -6.58 -19.26
N PRO A 293 16.68 -6.17 -20.47
CA PRO A 293 15.61 -5.19 -20.63
C PRO A 293 14.32 -5.64 -19.93
N CYS A 294 13.73 -4.76 -19.15
CA CYS A 294 12.43 -5.00 -18.56
C CYS A 294 11.34 -5.06 -19.63
N GLN A 295 10.39 -5.97 -19.44
CA GLN A 295 9.22 -6.10 -20.32
C GLN A 295 8.19 -4.99 -20.07
N GLN A 296 8.06 -4.51 -18.85
CA GLN A 296 7.14 -3.46 -18.49
C GLN A 296 7.57 -2.13 -19.11
N LEU A 297 6.69 -1.50 -19.89
CA LEU A 297 6.99 -0.26 -20.60
C LEU A 297 7.25 0.92 -19.63
N GLU A 298 6.65 0.85 -18.44
CA GLU A 298 6.76 1.84 -17.37
C GLU A 298 7.91 1.57 -16.37
N TRP A 299 8.83 0.67 -16.69
CA TRP A 299 9.86 0.18 -15.75
C TRP A 299 10.74 1.29 -15.14
N ASP A 300 11.04 2.32 -15.89
CA ASP A 300 11.92 3.42 -15.47
C ASP A 300 11.17 4.64 -14.92
N GLN A 301 9.85 4.59 -14.85
CA GLN A 301 9.05 5.64 -14.25
C GLN A 301 9.28 5.69 -12.73
N LYS A 302 9.04 6.88 -12.17
CA LYS A 302 9.09 7.10 -10.73
C LYS A 302 7.65 7.28 -10.24
N LEU A 303 7.21 6.35 -9.38
CA LEU A 303 5.84 6.35 -8.86
C LEU A 303 5.78 6.85 -7.42
N TRP A 304 4.73 7.57 -7.09
CA TRP A 304 4.47 8.17 -5.77
C TRP A 304 4.55 7.14 -4.64
N TRP A 305 3.89 6.00 -4.85
CA TRP A 305 3.76 5.00 -3.80
C TRP A 305 5.11 4.34 -3.46
N VAL A 306 5.96 4.06 -4.43
CA VAL A 306 7.29 3.50 -4.21
C VAL A 306 8.11 4.40 -3.27
N HIS A 307 8.02 5.71 -3.49
CA HIS A 307 8.81 6.69 -2.74
C HIS A 307 8.26 6.97 -1.35
N ILE A 308 6.91 7.10 -1.21
CA ILE A 308 6.31 7.32 0.11
C ILE A 308 6.45 6.08 1.01
N GLU A 309 6.35 4.87 0.46
CA GLU A 309 6.59 3.64 1.19
C GLU A 309 8.06 3.51 1.61
N THR A 310 8.98 3.98 0.78
CA THR A 310 10.39 4.05 1.15
C THR A 310 10.62 5.01 2.33
N LEU A 311 9.95 6.15 2.35
CA LEU A 311 10.03 7.08 3.49
C LEU A 311 9.57 6.42 4.79
N ILE A 312 8.42 5.71 4.77
CA ILE A 312 7.92 4.97 5.94
C ILE A 312 8.97 3.97 6.39
N THR A 313 9.45 3.14 5.47
CA THR A 313 10.40 2.05 5.77
C THR A 313 11.68 2.58 6.39
N MET A 314 12.25 3.64 5.83
CA MET A 314 13.54 4.18 6.29
C MET A 314 13.42 4.90 7.62
N ILE A 315 12.40 5.74 7.84
CA ILE A 315 12.25 6.42 9.13
C ILE A 315 11.87 5.44 10.25
N LYS A 316 11.07 4.42 9.95
CA LYS A 316 10.74 3.34 10.89
C LYS A 316 11.97 2.49 11.22
N GLY A 317 12.76 2.13 10.24
CA GLY A 317 14.03 1.43 10.43
C GLY A 317 14.97 2.21 11.37
N TYR A 318 15.10 3.52 11.15
CA TYR A 318 15.87 4.38 12.07
C TYR A 318 15.27 4.40 13.48
N GLN A 319 13.96 4.57 13.62
CA GLN A 319 13.29 4.60 14.93
C GLN A 319 13.52 3.31 15.73
N LEU A 320 13.49 2.15 15.07
CA LEU A 320 13.54 0.84 15.72
C LEU A 320 14.96 0.32 15.95
N THR A 321 15.94 0.77 15.18
CA THR A 321 17.32 0.24 15.24
C THR A 321 18.39 1.28 15.53
N GLY A 322 18.10 2.57 15.35
CA GLY A 322 19.09 3.65 15.44
C GLY A 322 20.07 3.70 14.26
N ARG A 323 19.90 2.86 13.24
CA ARG A 323 20.84 2.77 12.11
C ARG A 323 20.86 4.06 11.29
N GLN A 324 22.01 4.70 11.25
CA GLN A 324 22.21 6.00 10.60
C GLN A 324 21.96 5.93 9.09
N GLU A 325 22.26 4.80 8.46
CA GLU A 325 22.01 4.60 7.02
C GLU A 325 20.52 4.75 6.66
N CYS A 326 19.62 4.33 7.55
CA CYS A 326 18.19 4.54 7.37
C CYS A 326 17.82 6.02 7.35
N LEU A 327 18.39 6.81 8.25
CA LEU A 327 18.16 8.25 8.30
C LEU A 327 18.73 8.97 7.07
N GLU A 328 19.90 8.53 6.59
CA GLU A 328 20.49 9.06 5.34
C GLU A 328 19.59 8.78 4.12
N TRP A 329 19.05 7.55 4.03
CA TRP A 329 18.10 7.19 2.99
C TRP A 329 16.77 7.95 3.13
N PHE A 330 16.25 8.09 4.34
CA PHE A 330 15.06 8.90 4.58
C PHE A 330 15.25 10.33 4.07
N ASN A 331 16.34 10.99 4.44
CA ASN A 331 16.62 12.37 4.00
C ASN A 331 16.76 12.46 2.48
N ARG A 332 17.48 11.51 1.85
CA ARG A 332 17.64 11.46 0.38
C ARG A 332 16.30 11.34 -0.35
N VAL A 333 15.44 10.44 0.10
CA VAL A 333 14.12 10.22 -0.50
C VAL A 333 13.18 11.38 -0.18
N HIS A 334 13.27 11.96 1.03
CA HIS A 334 12.55 13.17 1.41
C HIS A 334 12.83 14.32 0.45
N ASP A 335 14.11 14.63 0.21
CA ASP A 335 14.49 15.71 -0.71
C ASP A 335 13.96 15.45 -2.12
N TYR A 336 14.04 14.20 -2.60
CA TYR A 336 13.52 13.82 -3.89
C TYR A 336 12.01 14.00 -3.99
N VAL A 337 11.28 13.51 -3.01
CA VAL A 337 9.80 13.51 -2.98
C VAL A 337 9.26 14.94 -2.97
N TRP A 338 9.78 15.78 -2.09
CA TRP A 338 9.32 17.16 -1.97
C TRP A 338 9.72 18.03 -3.16
N SER A 339 10.75 17.64 -3.91
CA SER A 339 11.18 18.36 -5.11
C SER A 339 10.43 17.93 -6.38
N HIS A 340 9.87 16.69 -6.42
CA HIS A 340 9.33 16.13 -7.66
C HIS A 340 7.85 15.72 -7.58
N PHE A 341 7.39 15.18 -6.44
CA PHE A 341 6.01 14.70 -6.30
C PHE A 341 5.07 15.73 -5.65
N ALA A 342 5.55 16.52 -4.69
CA ALA A 342 4.74 17.56 -4.08
C ALA A 342 4.38 18.64 -5.11
N ASP A 343 3.09 18.95 -5.26
CA ASP A 343 2.63 20.02 -6.13
C ASP A 343 2.61 21.35 -5.35
N PRO A 344 3.37 22.36 -5.78
CA PRO A 344 3.42 23.63 -5.07
C PRO A 344 2.14 24.48 -5.20
N GLU A 345 1.29 24.17 -6.19
CA GLU A 345 0.11 24.99 -6.54
C GLU A 345 -1.21 24.35 -6.10
N HIS A 346 -1.29 23.01 -6.11
CA HIS A 346 -2.51 22.27 -5.80
C HIS A 346 -2.28 21.20 -4.72
N PRO A 347 -3.26 20.92 -3.84
CA PRO A 347 -3.17 19.85 -2.86
C PRO A 347 -2.99 18.48 -3.50
N GLU A 348 -2.55 17.52 -2.70
CA GLU A 348 -2.21 16.15 -3.10
C GLU A 348 -0.98 16.11 -4.04
N TRP A 349 -0.27 15.01 -4.02
CA TRP A 349 0.96 14.82 -4.78
C TRP A 349 0.69 14.31 -6.20
N PHE A 350 1.58 14.63 -7.16
CA PHE A 350 1.61 13.93 -8.43
C PHE A 350 1.87 12.43 -8.23
N GLY A 351 1.35 11.60 -9.14
CA GLY A 351 1.51 10.15 -9.02
C GLY A 351 2.61 9.59 -9.91
N TYR A 352 2.85 10.22 -11.04
CA TYR A 352 3.58 9.61 -12.14
C TYR A 352 4.61 10.58 -12.71
N LEU A 353 5.89 10.23 -12.54
CA LEU A 353 7.00 10.96 -13.12
C LEU A 353 7.70 10.09 -14.16
N ASN A 354 8.28 10.73 -15.17
CA ASN A 354 9.19 10.07 -16.09
C ASN A 354 10.53 9.76 -15.37
N ARG A 355 11.45 9.12 -16.05
CA ARG A 355 12.76 8.76 -15.49
C ARG A 355 13.55 9.99 -14.99
N GLN A 356 13.39 11.13 -15.63
CA GLN A 356 14.09 12.39 -15.28
C GLN A 356 13.50 13.09 -14.05
N GLY A 357 12.35 12.64 -13.57
CA GLY A 357 11.63 13.23 -12.43
C GLY A 357 10.63 14.32 -12.84
N GLU A 358 10.32 14.45 -14.15
CA GLU A 358 9.30 15.39 -14.63
C GLU A 358 7.91 14.74 -14.58
N VAL A 359 6.88 15.54 -14.32
CA VAL A 359 5.49 15.07 -14.24
C VAL A 359 5.05 14.47 -15.58
N LEU A 360 4.74 13.18 -15.58
CA LEU A 360 4.28 12.44 -16.75
C LEU A 360 2.76 12.53 -16.91
N LEU A 361 2.03 12.37 -15.83
CA LEU A 361 0.57 12.49 -15.78
C LEU A 361 0.19 13.46 -14.67
N PRO A 362 -0.38 14.63 -14.97
CA PRO A 362 -0.75 15.64 -13.98
C PRO A 362 -2.09 15.28 -13.31
N LEU A 363 -2.21 14.05 -12.79
CA LEU A 363 -3.40 13.55 -12.10
C LEU A 363 -3.16 13.52 -10.60
N LYS A 364 -4.19 13.82 -9.82
CA LYS A 364 -4.20 13.63 -8.37
C LYS A 364 -4.71 12.25 -7.97
N GLY A 365 -5.56 11.69 -8.82
CA GLY A 365 -6.10 10.35 -8.66
C GLY A 365 -6.43 9.70 -9.99
N GLY A 366 -6.77 8.40 -9.97
CA GLY A 366 -7.10 7.64 -11.18
C GLY A 366 -7.47 6.20 -10.85
N LYS A 367 -7.31 5.32 -11.83
CA LYS A 367 -7.53 3.88 -11.68
C LYS A 367 -6.57 3.22 -10.67
N TRP A 368 -5.37 3.79 -10.50
CA TRP A 368 -4.29 3.19 -9.70
C TRP A 368 -3.91 4.03 -8.47
N LYS A 369 -4.16 5.33 -8.50
CA LYS A 369 -3.90 6.27 -7.40
C LYS A 369 -5.20 6.76 -6.80
N GLY A 370 -5.31 6.71 -5.47
CA GLY A 370 -6.44 7.19 -4.68
C GLY A 370 -5.98 7.65 -3.30
N CYS A 371 -6.92 7.88 -2.40
CA CYS A 371 -6.69 8.32 -1.02
C CYS A 371 -6.10 7.18 -0.17
N PHE A 372 -4.81 6.89 -0.32
CA PHE A 372 -4.17 5.80 0.45
C PHE A 372 -2.68 6.01 0.69
N HIS A 373 -1.79 5.76 -0.28
CA HIS A 373 -0.34 5.75 -0.04
C HIS A 373 0.16 7.11 0.46
N VAL A 374 -0.25 8.23 -0.18
CA VAL A 374 0.20 9.55 0.26
C VAL A 374 -0.30 9.87 1.66
N PRO A 375 -1.61 9.86 1.97
CA PRO A 375 -2.07 10.17 3.31
C PRO A 375 -1.61 9.15 4.36
N ARG A 376 -1.53 7.84 4.04
CA ARG A 376 -0.98 6.81 4.94
C ARG A 376 0.48 7.10 5.28
N GLY A 377 1.28 7.40 4.27
CA GLY A 377 2.70 7.65 4.46
C GLY A 377 2.97 8.95 5.20
N LEU A 378 2.27 10.02 4.88
CA LEU A 378 2.35 11.28 5.63
C LEU A 378 1.98 11.07 7.10
N PHE A 379 0.90 10.32 7.38
CA PHE A 379 0.48 9.98 8.73
C PHE A 379 1.55 9.19 9.49
N GLN A 380 2.08 8.12 8.91
CA GLN A 380 3.08 7.29 9.57
C GLN A 380 4.39 8.03 9.79
N CYS A 381 4.88 8.74 8.77
CA CYS A 381 6.09 9.54 8.90
C CYS A 381 5.93 10.64 9.96
N TRP A 382 4.81 11.37 9.94
CA TRP A 382 4.52 12.36 10.98
C TRP A 382 4.62 11.77 12.38
N ARG A 383 3.91 10.66 12.66
CA ARG A 383 3.89 10.05 14.00
C ARG A 383 5.28 9.57 14.44
N ILE A 384 6.04 8.96 13.54
CA ILE A 384 7.40 8.50 13.84
C ILE A 384 8.33 9.68 14.10
N LEU A 385 8.27 10.73 13.29
CA LEU A 385 9.08 11.94 13.46
C LEU A 385 8.73 12.70 14.75
N GLU A 386 7.45 12.74 15.13
CA GLU A 386 6.98 13.31 16.40
C GLU A 386 7.56 12.56 17.59
N ASP A 387 7.55 11.22 17.56
CA ASP A 387 8.17 10.38 18.59
C ASP A 387 9.69 10.59 18.69
N LEU A 388 10.37 10.74 17.55
CA LEU A 388 11.82 11.00 17.51
C LEU A 388 12.19 12.38 18.00
N ALA A 389 11.32 13.38 17.81
CA ALA A 389 11.53 14.75 18.28
C ALA A 389 11.40 14.90 19.82
N GLN A 390 10.77 13.91 20.48
CA GLN A 390 10.59 13.89 21.95
C GLN A 390 11.73 13.17 22.68
N LYS A 391 12.59 12.46 21.97
CA LYS A 391 13.77 11.77 22.51
C LYS A 391 14.98 12.67 22.54
#